data_11f502d21ebd9f34a7978782a6d23d48
#
_entry.id   11f502d21ebd9f34a7978782a6d23d48
#
_cell.length_a   1.000
_cell.length_b   1.000
_cell.length_c   1.000
_cell.angle_alpha   90.00
_cell.angle_beta   90.00
_cell.angle_gamma   90.00
#
_symmetry.space_group_name_H-M   'P 1'
#
loop_
_entity.id
_entity.type
_entity.pdbx_description
1 polymer ?
#
loop_
_entity_poly.entity_id
_entity_poly.type
_entity_poly.pdbx_seq_one_letter_code
_entity_poly.pdbx_strand_id
1 'polypeptide(L)'
;ILDGISAKEFRKQKIDIASFTAVIFTSRNAIDHFFRMCEEMKVSVSQETKYFCINESVALYLQKFILYRKRKVFYGADANNKSMLDVIQRHKDGERFLYVCSENQQDNEICSALKQFNADYQLAFMYRSISNDVTKVINEHKFDIICFFTPSSVKSLLDSFPNFNQNGTYFAAFGSNTGKALQDAGFQLHIEAPTPVAKSLPMALDNYLGKGK
;
A
#
# COMPACT_ATOMS: atom_id res chain seq x y z
N ILE A 1 3.22 -8.37 -4.49
CA ILE A 1 3.71 -8.64 -3.12
C ILE A 1 4.44 -7.40 -2.63
N LEU A 2 4.37 -7.16 -1.31
CA LEU A 2 5.22 -6.18 -0.65
C LEU A 2 6.48 -6.91 -0.17
N ASP A 3 7.63 -6.46 -0.64
CA ASP A 3 8.94 -6.98 -0.25
C ASP A 3 9.64 -5.99 0.68
N GLY A 4 10.23 -6.48 1.74
CA GLY A 4 10.97 -5.66 2.70
C GLY A 4 12.37 -5.33 2.21
N ILE A 5 12.75 -4.05 2.26
CA ILE A 5 14.13 -3.63 1.99
C ILE A 5 15.05 -4.18 3.08
N SER A 6 16.22 -4.69 2.69
CA SER A 6 17.21 -5.20 3.63
C SER A 6 17.87 -4.07 4.46
N ALA A 7 18.36 -4.39 5.66
CA ALA A 7 19.10 -3.42 6.47
C ALA A 7 20.34 -2.85 5.76
N LYS A 8 21.02 -3.66 4.92
CA LYS A 8 22.15 -3.22 4.10
C LYS A 8 21.73 -2.13 3.10
N GLU A 9 20.58 -2.30 2.49
CA GLU A 9 20.03 -1.36 1.53
C GLU A 9 19.49 -0.10 2.23
N PHE A 10 18.81 -0.26 3.36
CA PHE A 10 18.31 0.86 4.16
C PHE A 10 19.43 1.78 4.65
N ARG A 11 20.60 1.25 5.03
CA ARG A 11 21.78 2.06 5.42
C ARG A 11 22.21 3.05 4.35
N LYS A 12 21.97 2.76 3.06
CA LYS A 12 22.28 3.69 1.96
C LYS A 12 21.44 4.97 2.01
N GLN A 13 20.27 4.93 2.64
CA GLN A 13 19.40 6.11 2.82
C GLN A 13 19.97 7.09 3.88
N LYS A 14 20.97 6.67 4.68
CA LYS A 14 21.62 7.48 5.74
C LYS A 14 20.62 8.06 6.74
N ILE A 15 19.63 7.28 7.12
CA ILE A 15 18.58 7.65 8.06
C ILE A 15 18.96 7.14 9.44
N ASP A 16 19.06 8.05 10.42
CA ASP A 16 19.13 7.70 11.83
C ASP A 16 17.72 7.68 12.42
N ILE A 17 17.12 6.47 12.53
CA ILE A 17 15.75 6.30 13.03
C ILE A 17 15.59 6.88 14.43
N ALA A 18 16.61 6.79 15.30
CA ALA A 18 16.53 7.27 16.67
C ALA A 18 16.46 8.80 16.80
N SER A 19 16.83 9.53 15.75
CA SER A 19 16.79 11.00 15.74
C SER A 19 15.40 11.59 15.50
N PHE A 20 14.38 10.75 15.18
CA PHE A 20 13.02 11.21 14.92
C PHE A 20 12.14 11.11 16.16
N THR A 21 11.31 12.13 16.36
CA THR A 21 10.39 12.23 17.51
C THR A 21 9.00 11.71 17.17
N ALA A 22 8.68 11.60 15.87
CA ALA A 22 7.38 11.17 15.38
C ALA A 22 7.52 10.25 14.17
N VAL A 23 6.62 9.27 14.04
CA VAL A 23 6.57 8.35 12.89
C VAL A 23 5.18 8.34 12.28
N ILE A 24 5.12 8.39 10.93
CA ILE A 24 3.86 8.36 10.16
C ILE A 24 3.68 6.98 9.53
N PHE A 25 2.49 6.38 9.74
CA PHE A 25 2.10 5.09 9.19
C PHE A 25 0.78 5.16 8.44
N THR A 26 0.79 4.77 7.18
CA THR A 26 -0.41 4.69 6.32
C THR A 26 -0.96 3.27 6.18
N SER A 27 -0.27 2.27 6.72
CA SER A 27 -0.69 0.87 6.66
C SER A 27 -0.07 0.03 7.78
N ARG A 28 -0.65 -1.15 8.04
CA ARG A 28 -0.07 -2.14 8.94
C ARG A 28 1.28 -2.66 8.43
N ASN A 29 1.42 -2.82 7.11
CA ASN A 29 2.69 -3.22 6.51
C ASN A 29 3.82 -2.22 6.80
N ALA A 30 3.53 -0.92 6.79
CA ALA A 30 4.52 0.10 7.16
C ALA A 30 4.99 -0.07 8.62
N ILE A 31 4.08 -0.43 9.53
CA ILE A 31 4.42 -0.73 10.94
C ILE A 31 5.30 -1.98 11.03
N ASP A 32 4.91 -3.08 10.39
CA ASP A 32 5.68 -4.32 10.40
C ASP A 32 7.10 -4.11 9.87
N HIS A 33 7.25 -3.42 8.75
CA HIS A 33 8.56 -3.14 8.16
C HIS A 33 9.39 -2.16 8.99
N PHE A 34 8.77 -1.19 9.66
CA PHE A 34 9.46 -0.27 10.56
C PHE A 34 10.08 -1.00 11.76
N PHE A 35 9.30 -1.81 12.46
CA PHE A 35 9.80 -2.52 13.64
C PHE A 35 10.78 -3.62 13.26
N ARG A 36 10.56 -4.34 12.13
CA ARG A 36 11.55 -5.23 11.56
C ARG A 36 12.88 -4.52 11.30
N MET A 37 12.84 -3.34 10.69
CA MET A 37 14.06 -2.56 10.42
C MET A 37 14.74 -2.09 11.70
N CYS A 38 13.98 -1.67 12.71
CA CYS A 38 14.54 -1.31 14.02
C CYS A 38 15.26 -2.50 14.66
N GLU A 39 14.70 -3.71 14.59
CA GLU A 39 15.31 -4.94 15.09
C GLU A 39 16.59 -5.29 14.33
N GLU A 40 16.55 -5.33 12.99
CA GLU A 40 17.72 -5.63 12.14
C GLU A 40 18.86 -4.61 12.31
N MET A 41 18.51 -3.35 12.54
CA MET A 41 19.49 -2.26 12.76
C MET A 41 19.91 -2.14 14.23
N LYS A 42 19.28 -2.88 15.15
CA LYS A 42 19.48 -2.80 16.61
C LYS A 42 19.23 -1.39 17.16
N VAL A 43 18.20 -0.72 16.63
CA VAL A 43 17.77 0.61 17.07
C VAL A 43 16.61 0.49 18.02
N SER A 44 16.74 1.08 19.20
CA SER A 44 15.64 1.21 20.16
C SER A 44 14.89 2.51 19.91
N VAL A 45 13.60 2.42 19.64
CA VAL A 45 12.72 3.58 19.49
C VAL A 45 12.38 4.14 20.88
N SER A 46 12.48 5.47 21.03
CA SER A 46 12.16 6.13 22.30
C SER A 46 10.70 5.86 22.72
N GLN A 47 10.48 5.68 24.04
CA GLN A 47 9.12 5.60 24.58
C GLN A 47 8.35 6.92 24.45
N GLU A 48 9.04 8.03 24.16
CA GLU A 48 8.45 9.34 23.95
C GLU A 48 8.06 9.58 22.49
N THR A 49 8.45 8.68 21.55
CA THR A 49 8.08 8.77 20.13
C THR A 49 6.55 8.81 19.95
N LYS A 50 6.08 9.75 19.15
CA LYS A 50 4.69 9.88 18.73
C LYS A 50 4.44 9.12 17.45
N TYR A 51 3.24 8.60 17.28
CA TYR A 51 2.84 7.84 16.10
C TYR A 51 1.61 8.45 15.48
N PHE A 52 1.65 8.70 14.17
CA PHE A 52 0.56 9.25 13.39
C PHE A 52 0.10 8.22 12.37
N CYS A 53 -1.14 7.77 12.50
CA CYS A 53 -1.69 6.68 11.71
C CYS A 53 -2.85 7.16 10.85
N ILE A 54 -3.02 6.53 9.68
CA ILE A 54 -4.09 6.91 8.75
C ILE A 54 -5.49 6.73 9.36
N ASN A 55 -5.67 5.72 10.22
CA ASN A 55 -6.92 5.43 10.89
C ASN A 55 -6.70 4.67 12.21
N GLU A 56 -7.80 4.48 12.96
CA GLU A 56 -7.78 3.77 14.24
C GLU A 56 -7.30 2.32 14.13
N SER A 57 -7.69 1.60 13.07
CA SER A 57 -7.29 0.19 12.87
C SER A 57 -5.77 0.02 12.73
N VAL A 58 -5.10 0.97 12.07
CA VAL A 58 -3.64 1.01 11.96
C VAL A 58 -3.02 1.42 13.30
N ALA A 59 -3.61 2.41 13.98
CA ALA A 59 -3.15 2.86 15.30
C ALA A 59 -3.20 1.75 16.35
N LEU A 60 -4.31 1.00 16.42
CA LEU A 60 -4.46 -0.13 17.34
C LEU A 60 -3.48 -1.27 17.04
N TYR A 61 -3.06 -1.44 15.79
CA TYR A 61 -2.08 -2.46 15.41
C TYR A 61 -0.71 -2.25 16.06
N LEU A 62 -0.36 -1.00 16.43
CA LEU A 62 0.87 -0.67 17.16
C LEU A 62 0.99 -1.39 18.52
N GLN A 63 -0.14 -1.83 19.12
CA GLN A 63 -0.12 -2.58 20.39
C GLN A 63 0.71 -3.87 20.33
N LYS A 64 0.97 -4.39 19.14
CA LYS A 64 1.85 -5.55 18.95
C LYS A 64 3.33 -5.26 19.21
N PHE A 65 3.72 -3.99 19.11
CA PHE A 65 5.12 -3.59 19.10
C PHE A 65 5.51 -2.64 20.23
N ILE A 66 4.54 -1.87 20.75
CA ILE A 66 4.79 -0.84 21.76
C ILE A 66 3.81 -0.93 22.93
N LEU A 67 4.21 -0.37 24.07
CA LEU A 67 3.27 -0.03 25.13
C LEU A 67 2.38 1.13 24.63
N TYR A 68 1.14 0.78 24.25
CA TYR A 68 0.19 1.73 23.66
C TYR A 68 -0.23 2.80 24.68
N ARG A 69 0.04 4.05 24.36
CA ARG A 69 -0.35 5.21 25.16
C ARG A 69 -1.18 6.16 24.28
N LYS A 70 -2.46 6.38 24.61
CA LYS A 70 -3.37 7.25 23.83
C LYS A 70 -2.79 8.63 23.53
N ARG A 71 -2.02 9.21 24.47
CA ARG A 71 -1.37 10.52 24.29
C ARG A 71 -0.22 10.56 23.29
N LYS A 72 0.24 9.40 22.82
CA LYS A 72 1.36 9.25 21.89
C LYS A 72 0.94 8.69 20.53
N VAL A 73 -0.30 8.23 20.40
CA VAL A 73 -0.80 7.63 19.17
C VAL A 73 -1.98 8.43 18.66
N PHE A 74 -1.80 9.02 17.51
CA PHE A 74 -2.75 9.91 16.84
C PHE A 74 -3.22 9.26 15.54
N TYR A 75 -4.46 9.47 15.16
CA TYR A 75 -4.99 8.92 13.90
C TYR A 75 -6.09 9.81 13.32
N GLY A 76 -6.30 9.70 12.00
CA GLY A 76 -7.41 10.35 11.31
C GLY A 76 -8.75 9.74 11.71
N ALA A 77 -9.78 10.56 11.82
CA ALA A 77 -11.14 10.11 12.12
C ALA A 77 -11.72 9.29 10.96
N ASP A 78 -11.44 9.72 9.73
CA ASP A 78 -11.79 9.03 8.51
C ASP A 78 -10.55 8.29 7.98
N ALA A 79 -10.73 7.17 7.33
CA ALA A 79 -9.62 6.38 6.77
C ALA A 79 -9.07 7.01 5.47
N ASN A 80 -8.71 8.29 5.50
CA ASN A 80 -8.16 9.03 4.37
C ASN A 80 -6.97 9.91 4.77
N ASN A 81 -6.18 10.32 3.78
CA ASN A 81 -4.98 11.14 4.01
C ASN A 81 -5.32 12.49 4.64
N LYS A 82 -6.39 13.15 4.20
CA LYS A 82 -6.78 14.47 4.67
C LYS A 82 -6.98 14.48 6.20
N SER A 83 -7.79 13.57 6.71
CA SER A 83 -8.07 13.46 8.15
C SER A 83 -6.81 13.22 8.98
N MET A 84 -5.87 12.38 8.50
CA MET A 84 -4.57 12.16 9.14
C MET A 84 -3.70 13.43 9.08
N LEU A 85 -3.67 14.11 7.95
CA LEU A 85 -2.88 15.33 7.75
C LEU A 85 -3.37 16.49 8.63
N ASP A 86 -4.69 16.61 8.84
CA ASP A 86 -5.27 17.58 9.78
C ASP A 86 -4.79 17.34 11.22
N VAL A 87 -4.59 16.07 11.61
CA VAL A 87 -4.05 15.73 12.92
C VAL A 87 -2.55 16.05 12.99
N ILE A 88 -1.78 15.71 11.94
CA ILE A 88 -0.34 16.03 11.87
C ILE A 88 -0.14 17.55 11.95
N GLN A 89 -0.91 18.34 11.21
CA GLN A 89 -0.81 19.80 11.20
C GLN A 89 -0.99 20.42 12.60
N ARG A 90 -1.89 19.87 13.40
CA ARG A 90 -2.14 20.33 14.79
C ARG A 90 -1.03 19.99 15.78
N HIS A 91 -0.22 18.99 15.46
CA HIS A 91 0.80 18.42 16.37
C HIS A 91 2.23 18.50 15.84
N LYS A 92 2.46 19.21 14.71
CA LYS A 92 3.75 19.20 14.01
C LYS A 92 4.86 19.99 14.73
N ASP A 93 4.49 20.96 15.58
CA ASP A 93 5.46 21.89 16.14
C ASP A 93 6.40 21.17 17.12
N GLY A 94 7.71 21.28 16.85
CA GLY A 94 8.76 20.63 17.62
C GLY A 94 8.95 19.12 17.29
N GLU A 95 8.19 18.59 16.32
CA GLU A 95 8.35 17.19 15.92
C GLU A 95 9.19 17.06 14.65
N ARG A 96 10.01 16.02 14.63
CA ARG A 96 10.72 15.55 13.45
C ARG A 96 10.13 14.23 13.00
N PHE A 97 9.50 14.24 11.84
CA PHE A 97 8.72 13.11 11.34
C PHE A 97 9.53 12.16 10.47
N LEU A 98 9.41 10.86 10.73
CA LEU A 98 9.81 9.80 9.82
C LEU A 98 8.58 9.23 9.12
N TYR A 99 8.44 9.47 7.83
CA TYR A 99 7.35 8.89 7.06
C TYR A 99 7.80 7.56 6.44
N VAL A 100 7.26 6.47 6.99
CA VAL A 100 7.57 5.10 6.53
C VAL A 100 6.68 4.76 5.34
N CYS A 101 7.28 4.55 4.19
CA CYS A 101 6.57 4.32 2.93
C CYS A 101 7.30 3.35 2.01
N SER A 102 6.63 2.99 0.90
CA SER A 102 7.22 2.24 -0.20
C SER A 102 8.09 3.15 -1.08
N GLU A 103 9.12 2.60 -1.70
CA GLU A 103 9.94 3.29 -2.70
C GLU A 103 9.12 3.95 -3.82
N ASN A 104 7.96 3.39 -4.14
CA ASN A 104 7.11 3.89 -5.22
C ASN A 104 6.23 5.09 -4.81
N GLN A 105 6.38 5.60 -3.56
CA GLN A 105 5.53 6.66 -3.00
C GLN A 105 6.30 7.96 -2.70
N GLN A 106 7.32 8.27 -3.47
CA GLN A 106 8.19 9.43 -3.24
C GLN A 106 7.46 10.78 -3.37
N ASP A 107 6.52 10.90 -4.30
CA ASP A 107 5.77 12.13 -4.57
C ASP A 107 4.27 11.88 -4.44
N ASN A 108 3.79 11.76 -3.21
CA ASN A 108 2.37 11.59 -2.94
C ASN A 108 1.77 12.82 -2.23
N GLU A 109 0.45 12.79 -2.08
CA GLU A 109 -0.34 13.83 -1.40
C GLU A 109 0.21 14.15 0.01
N ILE A 110 0.68 13.14 0.75
CA ILE A 110 1.20 13.31 2.11
C ILE A 110 2.50 14.11 2.08
N CYS A 111 3.42 13.79 1.17
CA CYS A 111 4.67 14.54 1.00
C CYS A 111 4.41 16.01 0.63
N SER A 112 3.47 16.23 -0.28
CA SER A 112 3.07 17.59 -0.69
C SER A 112 2.50 18.39 0.48
N ALA A 113 1.63 17.78 1.28
CA ALA A 113 1.05 18.41 2.46
C ALA A 113 2.10 18.68 3.57
N LEU A 114 2.99 17.74 3.85
CA LEU A 114 4.07 17.94 4.84
C LEU A 114 5.00 19.10 4.44
N LYS A 115 5.33 19.22 3.15
CA LYS A 115 6.05 20.39 2.62
C LYS A 115 5.28 21.68 2.81
N GLN A 116 3.98 21.69 2.47
CA GLN A 116 3.10 22.85 2.63
C GLN A 116 2.97 23.29 4.09
N PHE A 117 2.99 22.36 5.03
CA PHE A 117 2.94 22.64 6.47
C PHE A 117 4.28 23.11 7.04
N ASN A 118 5.37 23.15 6.25
CA ASN A 118 6.74 23.34 6.73
C ASN A 118 7.11 22.36 7.85
N ALA A 119 6.64 21.12 7.78
CA ALA A 119 7.00 20.08 8.74
C ALA A 119 8.44 19.61 8.49
N ASP A 120 9.20 19.36 9.56
CA ASP A 120 10.50 18.66 9.44
C ASP A 120 10.20 17.17 9.26
N TYR A 121 10.48 16.63 8.06
CA TYR A 121 10.22 15.23 7.78
C TYR A 121 11.25 14.60 6.85
N GLN A 122 11.39 13.29 6.96
CA GLN A 122 12.18 12.48 6.05
C GLN A 122 11.41 11.22 5.65
N LEU A 123 11.53 10.83 4.38
CA LEU A 123 10.98 9.58 3.87
C LEU A 123 11.90 8.42 4.24
N ALA A 124 11.32 7.33 4.73
CA ALA A 124 12.01 6.08 4.99
C ALA A 124 11.41 4.97 4.12
N PHE A 125 12.11 4.62 3.06
CA PHE A 125 11.72 3.50 2.21
C PHE A 125 12.11 2.20 2.90
N MET A 126 11.14 1.45 3.41
CA MET A 126 11.37 0.22 4.16
C MET A 126 10.81 -1.02 3.47
N TYR A 127 10.06 -0.82 2.39
CA TYR A 127 9.49 -1.88 1.56
C TYR A 127 9.26 -1.39 0.12
N ARG A 128 9.03 -2.30 -0.79
CA ARG A 128 8.69 -2.03 -2.18
C ARG A 128 7.58 -2.95 -2.66
N SER A 129 6.80 -2.52 -3.64
CA SER A 129 5.93 -3.40 -4.39
C SER A 129 6.75 -4.10 -5.47
N ILE A 130 6.81 -5.42 -5.41
CA ILE A 130 7.39 -6.24 -6.48
C ILE A 130 6.28 -6.96 -7.22
N SER A 131 6.41 -7.05 -8.55
CA SER A 131 5.57 -7.92 -9.34
C SER A 131 5.84 -9.36 -8.95
N ASN A 132 4.78 -10.14 -8.73
CA ASN A 132 4.94 -11.59 -8.65
C ASN A 132 5.28 -12.11 -10.04
N ASP A 133 6.25 -13.03 -10.08
CA ASP A 133 6.39 -13.89 -11.23
C ASP A 133 5.22 -14.87 -11.25
N VAL A 134 4.23 -14.59 -12.09
CA VAL A 134 3.06 -15.45 -12.27
C VAL A 134 3.29 -16.53 -13.34
N THR A 135 4.51 -16.60 -13.90
CA THR A 135 4.87 -17.50 -15.01
C THR A 135 4.56 -18.94 -14.67
N LYS A 136 4.98 -19.38 -13.49
CA LYS A 136 4.74 -20.76 -13.06
C LYS A 136 3.25 -21.09 -12.97
N VAL A 137 2.48 -20.21 -12.32
CA VAL A 137 1.05 -20.42 -12.09
C VAL A 137 0.27 -20.46 -13.39
N ILE A 138 0.56 -19.53 -14.32
CA ILE A 138 -0.14 -19.45 -15.62
C ILE A 138 0.27 -20.60 -16.55
N ASN A 139 1.52 -21.06 -16.51
CA ASN A 139 1.98 -22.15 -17.34
C ASN A 139 1.48 -23.52 -16.85
N GLU A 140 1.32 -23.71 -15.54
CA GLU A 140 0.87 -24.97 -14.95
C GLU A 140 -0.65 -25.13 -14.95
N HIS A 141 -1.40 -24.04 -15.06
CA HIS A 141 -2.86 -24.06 -14.95
C HIS A 141 -3.53 -23.31 -16.11
N LYS A 142 -4.65 -23.85 -16.59
CA LYS A 142 -5.58 -23.12 -17.46
C LYS A 142 -6.63 -22.45 -16.57
N PHE A 143 -6.85 -21.17 -16.79
CA PHE A 143 -7.84 -20.39 -16.07
C PHE A 143 -8.95 -19.96 -17.02
N ASP A 144 -10.19 -20.21 -16.65
CA ASP A 144 -11.36 -19.73 -17.40
C ASP A 144 -11.54 -18.23 -17.18
N ILE A 145 -11.21 -17.74 -15.96
CA ILE A 145 -11.33 -16.33 -15.59
C ILE A 145 -10.08 -15.87 -14.86
N ILE A 146 -9.54 -14.71 -15.24
CA ILE A 146 -8.48 -14.01 -14.50
C ILE A 146 -9.01 -12.68 -14.00
N CYS A 147 -8.85 -12.42 -12.68
CA CYS A 147 -9.34 -11.23 -12.00
C CYS A 147 -8.20 -10.24 -11.72
N PHE A 148 -8.40 -8.98 -12.11
CA PHE A 148 -7.47 -7.89 -11.91
C PHE A 148 -8.05 -6.87 -10.94
N PHE A 149 -7.31 -6.53 -9.89
CA PHE A 149 -7.76 -5.57 -8.87
C PHE A 149 -7.08 -4.20 -8.98
N THR A 150 -6.00 -4.11 -9.75
CA THR A 150 -5.24 -2.86 -9.92
C THR A 150 -4.64 -2.79 -11.33
N PRO A 151 -4.38 -1.60 -11.89
CA PRO A 151 -3.64 -1.46 -13.16
C PRO A 151 -2.25 -2.11 -13.12
N SER A 152 -1.59 -2.12 -11.95
CA SER A 152 -0.28 -2.76 -11.79
C SER A 152 -0.33 -4.28 -11.95
N SER A 153 -1.47 -4.93 -11.68
CA SER A 153 -1.62 -6.37 -11.93
C SER A 153 -1.69 -6.69 -13.44
N VAL A 154 -2.25 -5.80 -14.25
CA VAL A 154 -2.23 -5.93 -15.71
C VAL A 154 -0.80 -5.80 -16.23
N LYS A 155 -0.06 -4.80 -15.73
CA LYS A 155 1.35 -4.62 -16.06
C LYS A 155 2.18 -5.87 -15.67
N SER A 156 1.96 -6.43 -14.47
CA SER A 156 2.66 -7.64 -14.01
C SER A 156 2.43 -8.84 -14.93
N LEU A 157 1.21 -9.00 -15.46
CA LEU A 157 0.92 -10.04 -16.45
C LEU A 157 1.75 -9.83 -17.72
N LEU A 158 1.79 -8.61 -18.27
CA LEU A 158 2.53 -8.29 -19.48
C LEU A 158 4.04 -8.35 -19.28
N ASP A 159 4.55 -7.95 -18.12
CA ASP A 159 5.98 -8.07 -17.76
C ASP A 159 6.42 -9.54 -17.74
N SER A 160 5.55 -10.46 -17.24
CA SER A 160 5.80 -11.90 -17.19
C SER A 160 5.55 -12.59 -18.55
N PHE A 161 4.59 -12.08 -19.32
CA PHE A 161 4.15 -12.63 -20.61
C PHE A 161 3.92 -11.50 -21.62
N PRO A 162 4.97 -10.98 -22.26
CA PRO A 162 4.84 -9.88 -23.22
C PRO A 162 3.90 -10.15 -24.41
N ASN A 163 3.73 -11.43 -24.77
CA ASN A 163 2.87 -11.89 -25.85
C ASN A 163 1.67 -12.70 -25.32
N PHE A 164 1.16 -12.35 -24.12
CA PHE A 164 0.03 -13.09 -23.54
C PHE A 164 -1.16 -13.06 -24.50
N ASN A 165 -1.68 -14.25 -24.82
CA ASN A 165 -2.88 -14.39 -25.62
C ASN A 165 -4.05 -14.81 -24.73
N GLN A 166 -5.13 -14.07 -24.79
CA GLN A 166 -6.32 -14.28 -23.95
C GLN A 166 -7.02 -15.62 -24.26
N ASN A 167 -6.98 -16.11 -25.52
CA ASN A 167 -7.43 -17.45 -25.95
C ASN A 167 -8.70 -17.99 -25.27
N GLY A 168 -9.74 -17.17 -25.15
CA GLY A 168 -10.99 -17.57 -24.52
C GLY A 168 -11.03 -17.47 -23.01
N THR A 169 -9.93 -17.06 -22.34
CA THR A 169 -9.94 -16.70 -20.92
C THR A 169 -10.71 -15.39 -20.72
N TYR A 170 -11.66 -15.38 -19.81
CA TYR A 170 -12.42 -14.17 -19.46
C TYR A 170 -11.61 -13.29 -18.51
N PHE A 171 -11.61 -11.99 -18.76
CA PHE A 171 -10.96 -11.03 -17.87
C PHE A 171 -11.99 -10.25 -17.08
N ALA A 172 -11.76 -10.20 -15.76
CA ALA A 172 -12.57 -9.46 -14.81
C ALA A 172 -11.74 -8.35 -14.17
N ALA A 173 -12.28 -7.13 -14.05
CA ALA A 173 -11.62 -5.98 -13.45
C ALA A 173 -12.39 -5.40 -12.28
N PHE A 174 -11.67 -5.02 -11.23
CA PHE A 174 -12.21 -4.18 -10.17
C PHE A 174 -11.68 -2.75 -10.31
N GLY A 175 -12.60 -1.81 -10.50
CA GLY A 175 -12.32 -0.39 -10.72
C GLY A 175 -12.09 -0.03 -12.18
N SER A 176 -12.63 1.13 -12.58
CA SER A 176 -12.57 1.64 -13.96
C SER A 176 -11.15 1.80 -14.50
N ASN A 177 -10.20 2.23 -13.64
CA ASN A 177 -8.80 2.36 -14.03
C ASN A 177 -8.16 1.00 -14.38
N THR A 178 -8.56 -0.07 -13.69
CA THR A 178 -8.09 -1.44 -13.99
C THR A 178 -8.69 -1.95 -15.31
N GLY A 179 -9.99 -1.71 -15.51
CA GLY A 179 -10.67 -2.04 -16.77
C GLY A 179 -10.04 -1.32 -17.96
N LYS A 180 -9.77 -0.02 -17.79
CA LYS A 180 -9.09 0.77 -18.82
C LYS A 180 -7.69 0.23 -19.13
N ALA A 181 -6.90 -0.12 -18.11
CA ALA A 181 -5.57 -0.68 -18.32
C ALA A 181 -5.58 -2.00 -19.13
N LEU A 182 -6.62 -2.85 -18.95
CA LEU A 182 -6.80 -4.05 -19.77
C LEU A 182 -7.11 -3.70 -21.22
N GLN A 183 -8.02 -2.76 -21.46
CA GLN A 183 -8.39 -2.30 -22.79
C GLN A 183 -7.23 -1.63 -23.52
N ASP A 184 -6.48 -0.76 -22.83
CA ASP A 184 -5.27 -0.10 -23.37
C ASP A 184 -4.17 -1.14 -23.72
N ALA A 185 -4.14 -2.27 -23.02
CA ALA A 185 -3.27 -3.42 -23.33
C ALA A 185 -3.80 -4.33 -24.45
N GLY A 186 -4.94 -3.99 -25.08
CA GLY A 186 -5.54 -4.74 -26.19
C GLY A 186 -6.34 -5.98 -25.75
N PHE A 187 -6.66 -6.13 -24.46
CA PHE A 187 -7.46 -7.23 -23.97
C PHE A 187 -8.96 -6.90 -23.94
N GLN A 188 -9.77 -7.94 -24.12
CA GLN A 188 -11.21 -7.83 -23.96
C GLN A 188 -11.58 -7.92 -22.47
N LEU A 189 -12.25 -6.90 -21.94
CA LEU A 189 -12.85 -6.90 -20.61
C LEU A 189 -14.25 -7.53 -20.69
N HIS A 190 -14.50 -8.56 -19.87
CA HIS A 190 -15.77 -9.29 -19.86
C HIS A 190 -16.63 -8.97 -18.64
N ILE A 191 -15.99 -8.75 -17.50
CA ILE A 191 -16.66 -8.57 -16.21
C ILE A 191 -16.05 -7.34 -15.53
N GLU A 192 -16.89 -6.38 -15.13
CA GLU A 192 -16.49 -5.17 -14.44
C GLU A 192 -17.21 -5.01 -13.12
N ALA A 193 -16.50 -4.55 -12.10
CA ALA A 193 -17.02 -4.11 -10.81
C ALA A 193 -16.19 -2.90 -10.32
N PRO A 194 -16.77 -1.99 -9.49
CA PRO A 194 -18.16 -1.98 -9.06
C PRO A 194 -19.13 -1.47 -10.13
N THR A 195 -20.33 -2.03 -10.14
CA THR A 195 -21.46 -1.54 -10.93
C THR A 195 -22.66 -1.29 -10.01
N PRO A 196 -23.73 -0.62 -10.45
CA PRO A 196 -24.94 -0.46 -9.63
C PRO A 196 -25.54 -1.79 -9.14
N VAL A 197 -25.36 -2.86 -9.91
CA VAL A 197 -25.92 -4.20 -9.61
C VAL A 197 -24.90 -5.17 -9.01
N ALA A 198 -23.60 -4.82 -9.00
CA ALA A 198 -22.53 -5.65 -8.45
C ALA A 198 -21.44 -4.77 -7.83
N LYS A 199 -21.54 -4.55 -6.52
CA LYS A 199 -20.63 -3.66 -5.78
C LYS A 199 -19.26 -4.27 -5.51
N SER A 200 -19.09 -5.57 -5.72
CA SER A 200 -17.82 -6.29 -5.53
C SER A 200 -17.56 -7.22 -6.72
N LEU A 201 -16.29 -7.56 -6.93
CA LEU A 201 -15.93 -8.48 -8.02
C LEU A 201 -16.51 -9.90 -7.83
N PRO A 202 -16.55 -10.49 -6.63
CA PRO A 202 -17.28 -11.75 -6.41
C PRO A 202 -18.73 -11.67 -6.83
N MET A 203 -19.45 -10.61 -6.47
CA MET A 203 -20.87 -10.43 -6.88
C MET A 203 -21.00 -10.31 -8.40
N ALA A 204 -20.08 -9.63 -9.07
CA ALA A 204 -20.07 -9.52 -10.53
C ALA A 204 -19.82 -10.88 -11.20
N LEU A 205 -18.93 -11.68 -10.63
CA LEU A 205 -18.65 -13.05 -11.07
C LEU A 205 -19.89 -13.95 -10.91
N ASP A 206 -20.55 -13.92 -9.74
CA ASP A 206 -21.76 -14.69 -9.48
C ASP A 206 -22.89 -14.33 -10.46
N ASN A 207 -23.07 -13.02 -10.71
CA ASN A 207 -24.05 -12.54 -11.68
C ASN A 207 -23.73 -12.99 -13.12
N TYR A 208 -22.45 -13.04 -13.47
CA TYR A 208 -22.00 -13.44 -14.80
C TYR A 208 -22.16 -14.95 -15.01
N LEU A 209 -21.72 -15.75 -14.06
CA LEU A 209 -21.79 -17.21 -14.09
C LEU A 209 -23.22 -17.73 -13.88
N GLY A 210 -24.05 -17.02 -13.10
CA GLY A 210 -25.45 -17.37 -12.84
C GLY A 210 -26.39 -17.14 -14.01
N LYS A 211 -26.01 -16.31 -15.00
CA LYS A 211 -26.78 -16.09 -16.23
C LYS A 211 -26.65 -17.22 -17.26
N GLY A 212 -25.82 -18.20 -16.99
CA GLY A 212 -25.61 -19.36 -17.85
C GLY A 212 -26.40 -20.62 -17.42
N LYS A 213 -27.37 -20.48 -16.51
CA LYS A 213 -28.26 -21.57 -16.10
C LYS A 213 -29.68 -21.29 -16.55
#